data_b68c3e3dc5da03aa84fe7efec1ae6df7
#
_entry.id   b68c3e3dc5da03aa84fe7efec1ae6df7
#
_cell.length_a   1.000
_cell.length_b   1.000
_cell.length_c   1.000
_cell.angle_alpha   90.00
_cell.angle_beta   90.00
_cell.angle_gamma   90.00
#
_symmetry.space_group_name_H-M   'P 1'
#
loop_
_entity.id
_entity.type
_entity.pdbx_description
1 polymer ?
#
loop_
_entity_poly.entity_id
_entity_poly.type
_entity_poly.pdbx_seq_one_letter_code
_entity_poly.pdbx_strand_id
1 'polypeptide(L)'
;MTTPARPGSFTGATDNAASGGLFTDTLIDGIPDIVGADVARAETAATNAETSATGAATSATNAATSETNAGASATSASTSATNAATSATSAATSASTTAADAATATTKASEAATSATNAASSETAAAGSATS
;
A
#
# COMPACT_ATOMS: atom_id res chain seq x y z
N MET A 1 -55.70 71.25 16.74
CA MET A 1 -54.69 71.09 17.81
C MET A 1 -54.23 69.65 17.82
N THR A 2 -53.06 69.35 17.26
CA THR A 2 -52.46 68.03 17.26
C THR A 2 -51.74 67.87 18.61
N THR A 3 -52.21 66.96 19.47
CA THR A 3 -51.54 66.57 20.72
C THR A 3 -50.17 66.00 20.37
N PRO A 4 -49.07 66.53 20.99
CA PRO A 4 -47.78 65.94 20.73
C PRO A 4 -47.71 64.53 21.27
N ALA A 5 -47.17 63.60 20.50
CA ALA A 5 -46.98 62.22 20.91
C ALA A 5 -46.09 62.18 22.18
N ARG A 6 -46.52 61.36 23.15
CA ARG A 6 -45.80 61.15 24.38
C ARG A 6 -44.42 60.52 24.10
N PRO A 7 -43.32 61.10 24.58
CA PRO A 7 -42.02 60.45 24.43
C PRO A 7 -42.06 59.05 25.09
N GLY A 8 -41.79 58.02 24.28
CA GLY A 8 -41.73 56.62 24.77
C GLY A 8 -42.98 55.77 24.57
N SER A 9 -44.02 56.27 23.87
CA SER A 9 -45.13 55.44 23.43
C SER A 9 -44.81 54.75 22.13
N PHE A 10 -44.54 53.46 22.16
CA PHE A 10 -44.37 52.63 21.00
C PHE A 10 -45.81 52.31 20.44
N THR A 11 -46.23 53.07 19.47
CA THR A 11 -47.58 52.93 18.89
C THR A 11 -47.61 52.28 17.51
N GLY A 12 -46.76 51.36 17.24
CA GLY A 12 -46.80 50.58 16.00
C GLY A 12 -46.69 51.42 14.72
N ALA A 13 -47.58 51.25 13.78
CA ALA A 13 -47.55 51.91 12.46
C ALA A 13 -47.63 53.44 12.50
N THR A 14 -48.07 54.07 13.61
CA THR A 14 -48.15 55.54 13.73
C THR A 14 -46.81 56.19 14.13
N ASP A 15 -45.99 55.51 14.90
CA ASP A 15 -44.65 55.97 15.24
C ASP A 15 -43.71 55.95 14.02
N ASN A 16 -43.90 54.97 13.16
CA ASN A 16 -43.17 54.81 11.91
C ASN A 16 -43.45 55.97 10.94
N ALA A 17 -44.71 56.41 10.84
CA ALA A 17 -45.11 57.54 9.99
C ALA A 17 -44.57 58.89 10.52
N ALA A 18 -44.48 59.06 11.85
CA ALA A 18 -44.01 60.28 12.51
C ALA A 18 -42.47 60.46 12.45
N SER A 19 -41.71 59.37 12.42
CA SER A 19 -40.23 59.38 12.32
C SER A 19 -39.73 59.25 10.88
N GLY A 20 -40.60 59.31 9.90
CA GLY A 20 -40.23 59.19 8.48
C GLY A 20 -39.98 57.76 8.00
N GLY A 21 -40.39 56.77 8.78
CA GLY A 21 -40.43 55.36 8.37
C GLY A 21 -39.06 54.65 8.17
N LEU A 22 -37.99 55.41 8.26
CA LEU A 22 -36.69 54.95 7.79
C LEU A 22 -35.96 53.96 8.70
N PHE A 23 -36.32 53.88 9.98
CA PHE A 23 -35.58 53.05 10.91
C PHE A 23 -36.27 51.73 11.26
N THR A 24 -37.58 51.68 11.38
CA THR A 24 -38.30 50.48 11.78
C THR A 24 -38.70 49.62 10.60
N ASP A 25 -39.12 50.15 9.48
CA ASP A 25 -39.45 49.36 8.28
C ASP A 25 -38.21 48.74 7.65
N THR A 26 -37.14 49.51 7.50
CA THR A 26 -35.89 48.99 6.91
C THR A 26 -35.24 47.92 7.82
N LEU A 27 -35.36 48.07 9.15
CA LEU A 27 -34.86 47.06 10.08
C LEU A 27 -35.74 45.81 10.13
N ILE A 28 -37.05 45.96 10.09
CA ILE A 28 -37.99 44.83 10.15
C ILE A 28 -38.00 44.05 8.82
N ASP A 29 -37.97 44.73 7.72
CA ASP A 29 -37.92 44.13 6.38
C ASP A 29 -36.52 43.51 6.06
N GLY A 30 -35.47 44.10 6.61
CA GLY A 30 -34.12 43.60 6.38
C GLY A 30 -33.69 42.40 7.28
N ILE A 31 -34.34 42.21 8.43
CA ILE A 31 -34.01 41.07 9.32
C ILE A 31 -34.29 39.71 8.65
N PRO A 32 -35.42 39.43 8.02
CA PRO A 32 -35.69 38.17 7.34
C PRO A 32 -34.68 37.88 6.24
N ASP A 33 -34.25 38.88 5.48
CA ASP A 33 -33.27 38.71 4.40
C ASP A 33 -31.88 38.37 4.94
N ILE A 34 -31.46 39.03 6.02
CA ILE A 34 -30.18 38.75 6.69
C ILE A 34 -30.19 37.34 7.31
N VAL A 35 -31.25 37.00 8.03
CA VAL A 35 -31.38 35.67 8.62
C VAL A 35 -31.46 34.60 7.53
N GLY A 36 -32.20 34.83 6.45
CA GLY A 36 -32.26 33.89 5.34
C GLY A 36 -30.90 33.67 4.68
N ALA A 37 -30.13 34.74 4.46
CA ALA A 37 -28.78 34.64 3.91
C ALA A 37 -27.82 33.91 4.86
N ASP A 38 -27.94 34.12 6.18
CA ASP A 38 -27.10 33.43 7.18
C ASP A 38 -27.44 31.94 7.27
N VAL A 39 -28.72 31.59 7.22
CA VAL A 39 -29.18 30.20 7.17
C VAL A 39 -28.65 29.52 5.90
N ALA A 40 -28.77 30.13 4.72
CA ALA A 40 -28.27 29.58 3.46
C ALA A 40 -26.75 29.37 3.48
N ARG A 41 -26.01 30.29 4.11
CA ARG A 41 -24.55 30.11 4.32
C ARG A 41 -24.24 28.98 5.27
N ALA A 42 -24.99 28.83 6.34
CA ALA A 42 -24.82 27.72 7.28
C ALA A 42 -25.13 26.36 6.65
N GLU A 43 -26.19 26.27 5.85
CA GLU A 43 -26.53 25.06 5.08
C GLU A 43 -25.45 24.70 4.06
N THR A 44 -24.92 25.71 3.33
CA THR A 44 -23.81 25.50 2.42
C THR A 44 -22.56 25.01 3.13
N ALA A 45 -22.22 25.60 4.26
CA ALA A 45 -21.08 25.18 5.07
C ALA A 45 -21.25 23.75 5.61
N ALA A 46 -22.46 23.38 6.05
CA ALA A 46 -22.77 22.01 6.49
C ALA A 46 -22.62 21.02 5.35
N THR A 47 -23.15 21.30 4.17
CA THR A 47 -23.01 20.46 2.96
C THR A 47 -21.54 20.27 2.56
N ASN A 48 -20.76 21.35 2.61
CA ASN A 48 -19.33 21.27 2.32
C ASN A 48 -18.56 20.44 3.36
N ALA A 49 -18.95 20.55 4.64
CA ALA A 49 -18.37 19.73 5.70
C ALA A 49 -18.69 18.23 5.50
N GLU A 50 -19.93 17.89 5.17
CA GLU A 50 -20.35 16.52 4.85
C GLU A 50 -19.60 15.95 3.64
N THR A 51 -19.44 16.74 2.58
CA THR A 51 -18.67 16.36 1.39
C THR A 51 -17.22 16.10 1.74
N SER A 52 -16.62 16.95 2.56
CA SER A 52 -15.24 16.81 3.02
C SER A 52 -15.06 15.56 3.90
N ALA A 53 -16.01 15.30 4.80
CA ALA A 53 -16.02 14.11 5.65
C ALA A 53 -16.13 12.82 4.82
N THR A 54 -16.99 12.81 3.81
CA THR A 54 -17.12 11.68 2.87
C THR A 54 -15.84 11.44 2.08
N GLY A 55 -15.21 12.52 1.60
CA GLY A 55 -13.92 12.45 0.91
C GLY A 55 -12.80 11.90 1.81
N ALA A 56 -12.76 12.33 3.07
CA ALA A 56 -11.82 11.81 4.07
C ALA A 56 -12.04 10.33 4.35
N ALA A 57 -13.28 9.88 4.50
CA ALA A 57 -13.62 8.48 4.71
C ALA A 57 -13.20 7.60 3.52
N THR A 58 -13.44 8.08 2.29
CA THR A 58 -13.00 7.40 1.07
C THR A 58 -11.48 7.28 1.01
N SER A 59 -10.77 8.35 1.34
CA SER A 59 -9.30 8.35 1.38
C SER A 59 -8.74 7.39 2.42
N ALA A 60 -9.35 7.31 3.60
CA ALA A 60 -8.99 6.35 4.65
C ALA A 60 -9.20 4.90 4.19
N THR A 61 -10.30 4.61 3.49
CA THR A 61 -10.57 3.28 2.93
C THR A 61 -9.53 2.89 1.87
N ASN A 62 -9.17 3.83 0.99
CA ASN A 62 -8.16 3.61 -0.03
C ASN A 62 -6.76 3.38 0.59
N ALA A 63 -6.42 4.09 1.65
CA ALA A 63 -5.19 3.88 2.39
C ALA A 63 -5.14 2.49 3.02
N ALA A 64 -6.20 2.04 3.68
CA ALA A 64 -6.29 0.70 4.28
C ALA A 64 -6.18 -0.42 3.21
N THR A 65 -6.79 -0.21 2.05
CA THR A 65 -6.65 -1.14 0.90
C THR A 65 -5.21 -1.20 0.41
N SER A 66 -4.54 -0.06 0.31
CA SER A 66 -3.14 0.03 -0.11
C SER A 66 -2.20 -0.66 0.89
N GLU A 67 -2.42 -0.51 2.19
CA GLU A 67 -1.69 -1.23 3.24
C GLU A 67 -1.86 -2.75 3.12
N THR A 68 -3.09 -3.21 2.90
CA THR A 68 -3.38 -4.64 2.69
C THR A 68 -2.63 -5.19 1.49
N ASN A 69 -2.65 -4.48 0.37
CA ASN A 69 -1.95 -4.87 -0.85
C ASN A 69 -0.42 -4.87 -0.67
N ALA A 70 0.12 -3.88 0.05
CA ALA A 70 1.54 -3.84 0.38
C ALA A 70 1.95 -5.03 1.27
N GLY A 71 1.14 -5.39 2.26
CA GLY A 71 1.36 -6.57 3.11
C GLY A 71 1.34 -7.88 2.31
N ALA A 72 0.39 -8.04 1.40
CA ALA A 72 0.33 -9.21 0.50
C ALA A 72 1.55 -9.30 -0.42
N SER A 73 2.00 -8.17 -0.95
CA SER A 73 3.22 -8.09 -1.79
C SER A 73 4.47 -8.44 -1.01
N ALA A 74 4.61 -7.96 0.22
CA ALA A 74 5.73 -8.30 1.11
C ALA A 74 5.77 -9.79 1.44
N THR A 75 4.61 -10.41 1.71
CA THR A 75 4.48 -11.85 1.94
C THR A 75 4.91 -12.65 0.71
N SER A 76 4.47 -12.25 -0.47
CA SER A 76 4.85 -12.89 -1.73
C SER A 76 6.35 -12.77 -2.02
N ALA A 77 6.94 -11.62 -1.74
CA ALA A 77 8.38 -11.40 -1.89
C ALA A 77 9.17 -12.29 -0.91
N SER A 78 8.74 -12.41 0.34
CA SER A 78 9.35 -13.31 1.34
C SER A 78 9.30 -14.78 0.91
N THR A 79 8.15 -15.22 0.40
CA THR A 79 7.99 -16.59 -0.14
C THR A 79 8.93 -16.83 -1.32
N SER A 80 9.03 -15.87 -2.24
CA SER A 80 9.95 -15.96 -3.39
C SER A 80 11.41 -16.02 -2.97
N ALA A 81 11.81 -15.25 -1.96
CA ALA A 81 13.15 -15.28 -1.41
C ALA A 81 13.48 -16.65 -0.76
N THR A 82 12.53 -17.23 -0.02
CA THR A 82 12.65 -18.56 0.56
C THR A 82 12.81 -19.64 -0.53
N ASN A 83 12.01 -19.58 -1.57
CA ASN A 83 12.09 -20.51 -2.70
C ASN A 83 13.44 -20.40 -3.44
N ALA A 84 13.94 -19.18 -3.63
CA ALA A 84 15.26 -18.93 -4.24
C ALA A 84 16.39 -19.52 -3.38
N ALA A 85 16.34 -19.34 -2.06
CA ALA A 85 17.31 -19.91 -1.13
C ALA A 85 17.29 -21.45 -1.15
N THR A 86 16.11 -22.07 -1.18
CA THR A 86 15.94 -23.52 -1.31
C THR A 86 16.52 -24.02 -2.62
N SER A 87 16.28 -23.35 -3.74
CA SER A 87 16.81 -23.69 -5.04
C SER A 87 18.34 -23.58 -5.09
N ALA A 88 18.91 -22.54 -4.48
CA ALA A 88 20.35 -22.37 -4.38
C ALA A 88 20.99 -23.50 -3.54
N THR A 89 20.38 -23.89 -2.43
CA THR A 89 20.83 -25.03 -1.61
C THR A 89 20.80 -26.35 -2.41
N SER A 90 19.74 -26.60 -3.16
CA SER A 90 19.60 -27.78 -4.01
C SER A 90 20.67 -27.81 -5.11
N ALA A 91 20.95 -26.68 -5.74
CA ALA A 91 21.99 -26.54 -6.74
C ALA A 91 23.39 -26.81 -6.16
N ALA A 92 23.69 -26.29 -4.96
CA ALA A 92 24.96 -26.54 -4.26
C ALA A 92 25.13 -28.03 -3.90
N THR A 93 24.08 -28.69 -3.44
CA THR A 93 24.08 -30.13 -3.16
C THR A 93 24.35 -30.93 -4.44
N SER A 94 23.68 -30.62 -5.55
CA SER A 94 23.89 -31.27 -6.84
C SER A 94 25.32 -31.09 -7.35
N ALA A 95 25.89 -29.88 -7.21
CA ALA A 95 27.28 -29.61 -7.57
C ALA A 95 28.28 -30.45 -6.74
N SER A 96 28.02 -30.59 -5.44
CA SER A 96 28.85 -31.42 -4.54
C SER A 96 28.77 -32.89 -4.93
N THR A 97 27.61 -33.42 -5.23
CA THR A 97 27.42 -34.79 -5.71
C THR A 97 28.15 -35.01 -7.03
N THR A 98 28.04 -34.12 -7.98
CA THR A 98 28.74 -34.20 -9.27
C THR A 98 30.27 -34.21 -9.08
N ALA A 99 30.80 -33.40 -8.16
CA ALA A 99 32.22 -33.38 -7.86
C ALA A 99 32.68 -34.70 -7.24
N ALA A 100 31.90 -35.30 -6.35
CA ALA A 100 32.19 -36.62 -5.74
C ALA A 100 32.16 -37.74 -6.78
N ASP A 101 31.20 -37.71 -7.71
CA ASP A 101 31.10 -38.67 -8.81
C ASP A 101 32.31 -38.57 -9.75
N ALA A 102 32.74 -37.35 -10.07
CA ALA A 102 33.93 -37.12 -10.88
C ALA A 102 35.23 -37.63 -10.23
N ALA A 103 35.37 -37.44 -8.93
CA ALA A 103 36.50 -37.99 -8.15
C ALA A 103 36.48 -39.52 -8.13
N THR A 104 35.30 -40.13 -7.97
CA THR A 104 35.12 -41.59 -8.04
C THR A 104 35.46 -42.13 -9.41
N ALA A 105 35.01 -41.47 -10.49
CA ALA A 105 35.34 -41.85 -11.84
C ALA A 105 36.87 -41.79 -12.15
N THR A 106 37.54 -40.73 -11.64
CA THR A 106 38.99 -40.59 -11.73
C THR A 106 39.72 -41.72 -11.03
N THR A 107 39.29 -42.10 -9.81
CA THR A 107 39.83 -43.23 -9.04
C THR A 107 39.67 -44.54 -9.82
N LYS A 108 38.49 -44.79 -10.37
CA LYS A 108 38.20 -46.01 -11.15
C LYS A 108 39.02 -46.08 -12.43
N ALA A 109 39.26 -44.94 -13.13
CA ALA A 109 40.14 -44.91 -14.28
C ALA A 109 41.58 -45.25 -13.90
N SER A 110 42.08 -44.76 -12.77
CA SER A 110 43.43 -45.08 -12.27
C SER A 110 43.57 -46.58 -11.86
N GLU A 111 42.55 -47.16 -11.22
CA GLU A 111 42.52 -48.59 -10.89
C GLU A 111 42.52 -49.45 -12.16
N ALA A 112 41.76 -49.06 -13.19
CA ALA A 112 41.76 -49.76 -14.48
C ALA A 112 43.10 -49.69 -15.18
N ALA A 113 43.77 -48.53 -15.19
CA ALA A 113 45.10 -48.38 -15.76
C ALA A 113 46.16 -49.27 -15.04
N THR A 114 46.06 -49.31 -13.69
CA THR A 114 46.93 -50.19 -12.89
C THR A 114 46.70 -51.69 -13.25
N SER A 115 45.43 -52.08 -13.36
CA SER A 115 45.06 -53.46 -13.73
C SER A 115 45.57 -53.83 -15.13
N ALA A 116 45.48 -52.91 -16.12
CA ALA A 116 46.04 -53.11 -17.46
C ALA A 116 47.56 -53.27 -17.45
N THR A 117 48.28 -52.46 -16.67
CA THR A 117 49.72 -52.59 -16.48
C THR A 117 50.14 -53.94 -15.88
N ASN A 118 49.39 -54.41 -14.86
CA ASN A 118 49.63 -55.70 -14.21
C ASN A 118 49.39 -56.87 -15.22
N ALA A 119 48.34 -56.79 -16.00
CA ALA A 119 48.04 -57.77 -17.08
C ALA A 119 49.19 -57.85 -18.10
N ALA A 120 49.70 -56.72 -18.60
CA ALA A 120 50.81 -56.65 -19.54
C ALA A 120 52.09 -57.22 -18.94
N SER A 121 52.35 -56.97 -17.68
CA SER A 121 53.47 -57.55 -16.93
C SER A 121 53.36 -59.08 -16.84
N SER A 122 52.18 -59.60 -16.55
CA SER A 122 51.91 -61.05 -16.48
C SER A 122 52.08 -61.72 -17.84
N GLU A 123 51.61 -61.10 -18.92
CA GLU A 123 51.82 -61.58 -20.30
C GLU A 123 53.32 -61.65 -20.66
N THR A 124 54.12 -60.64 -20.28
CA THR A 124 55.55 -60.62 -20.50
C THR A 124 56.25 -61.73 -19.75
N ALA A 125 55.86 -61.97 -18.51
CA ALA A 125 56.43 -63.07 -17.67
C ALA A 125 56.05 -64.44 -18.27
N ALA A 126 54.84 -64.63 -18.72
CA ALA A 126 54.41 -65.86 -19.37
C ALA A 126 55.18 -66.14 -20.68
N ALA A 127 55.36 -65.10 -21.51
CA ALA A 127 56.15 -65.23 -22.74
C ALA A 127 57.63 -65.60 -22.45
N GLY A 128 58.23 -64.99 -21.44
CA GLY A 128 59.59 -65.38 -20.97
C GLY A 128 59.71 -66.80 -20.50
N SER A 129 58.70 -67.32 -19.80
CA SER A 129 58.65 -68.71 -19.36
C SER A 129 58.44 -69.72 -20.48
N ALA A 130 57.79 -69.34 -21.59
CA ALA A 130 57.60 -70.19 -22.75
C ALA A 130 58.78 -70.30 -23.69
N THR A 131 59.81 -69.45 -23.55
CA THR A 131 61.04 -69.47 -24.29
C THR A 131 62.25 -70.05 -23.63
N SER A 132 62.08 -70.49 -22.39
CA SER A 132 63.09 -71.19 -21.56
C SER A 132 62.94 -72.72 -21.64
#